data_e062ed9633af23fe21779219205104ee
#
_entry.id   e062ed9633af23fe21779219205104ee
#
_cell.length_a   1.000
_cell.length_b   1.000
_cell.length_c   1.000
_cell.angle_alpha   90.00
_cell.angle_beta   90.00
_cell.angle_gamma   90.00
#
_symmetry.space_group_name_H-M   'P 1'
#
loop_
_entity.id
_entity.type
_entity.pdbx_description
1 polymer ?
#
loop_
_entity_poly.entity_id
_entity_poly.type
_entity_poly.pdbx_seq_one_letter_code
_entity_poly.pdbx_strand_id
1 'polypeptide(L)'
;MRNLKKESRLFRETYKTRNKTTILVLSRGYGSYLDESSHIHMVDKAIEAIEEQIPNYSLLVKKHPREIPSHWDKASKENKAIEIVNEHILQLATKVDFVISFWGSGSMDCYMLGVPVIEYWDPVKHHKQQVQVNGTYTTIYRKLGIVLEASDELELGEQISSLKSNQYTLPEKKVHPYFGQLITRSNQWNETVKKILMSKDLILD
;
A
#
# COMPACT_ATOMS: atom_id res chain seq x y z
N MET A 1 -12.97 5.81 9.43
CA MET A 1 -12.86 4.82 8.35
C MET A 1 -13.89 5.02 7.22
N ARG A 2 -15.22 5.05 7.48
CA ARG A 2 -16.24 5.22 6.41
C ARG A 2 -16.04 6.49 5.56
N ASN A 3 -15.76 7.63 6.18
CA ASN A 3 -15.52 8.88 5.45
C ASN A 3 -14.29 8.80 4.56
N LEU A 4 -13.16 8.31 5.09
CA LEU A 4 -11.92 8.13 4.33
C LEU A 4 -12.10 7.19 3.13
N LYS A 5 -12.88 6.09 3.31
CA LYS A 5 -13.20 5.19 2.20
C LYS A 5 -14.03 5.89 1.11
N LYS A 6 -14.98 6.74 1.49
CA LYS A 6 -15.76 7.54 0.55
C LYS A 6 -14.86 8.55 -0.19
N GLU A 7 -14.01 9.27 0.52
CA GLU A 7 -13.06 10.23 -0.06
C GLU A 7 -12.11 9.55 -1.06
N SER A 8 -11.51 8.45 -0.66
CA SER A 8 -10.62 7.65 -1.50
C SER A 8 -11.33 7.18 -2.79
N ARG A 9 -12.59 6.72 -2.69
CA ARG A 9 -13.36 6.32 -3.85
C ARG A 9 -13.65 7.52 -4.78
N LEU A 10 -14.12 8.64 -4.22
CA LEU A 10 -14.40 9.83 -5.00
C LEU A 10 -13.17 10.35 -5.73
N PHE A 11 -11.99 10.34 -5.08
CA PHE A 11 -10.74 10.73 -5.72
C PHE A 11 -10.44 9.85 -6.95
N ARG A 12 -10.59 8.52 -6.83
CA ARG A 12 -10.34 7.62 -7.97
C ARG A 12 -11.39 7.71 -9.07
N GLU A 13 -12.65 8.01 -8.73
CA GLU A 13 -13.70 8.25 -9.72
C GLU A 13 -13.37 9.43 -10.65
N THR A 14 -12.57 10.40 -10.17
CA THR A 14 -12.10 11.52 -10.99
C THR A 14 -10.84 11.19 -11.83
N TYR A 15 -10.32 9.96 -11.77
CA TYR A 15 -9.11 9.56 -12.49
C TYR A 15 -9.16 9.90 -13.99
N LYS A 16 -10.27 9.59 -14.65
CA LYS A 16 -10.44 9.82 -16.10
C LYS A 16 -10.44 11.30 -16.49
N THR A 17 -10.76 12.20 -15.57
CA THR A 17 -10.81 13.65 -15.79
C THR A 17 -9.54 14.36 -15.35
N ARG A 18 -8.70 13.69 -14.54
CA ARG A 18 -7.39 14.20 -14.13
C ARG A 18 -6.35 13.84 -15.18
N ASN A 19 -5.56 14.82 -15.56
CA ASN A 19 -4.46 14.60 -16.51
C ASN A 19 -3.17 14.07 -15.84
N LYS A 20 -3.24 13.68 -14.57
CA LYS A 20 -2.07 13.23 -13.79
C LYS A 20 -2.43 12.07 -12.88
N THR A 21 -1.64 11.01 -12.94
CA THR A 21 -1.77 9.85 -12.04
C THR A 21 -1.00 10.09 -10.76
N THR A 22 -1.62 9.90 -9.61
CA THR A 22 -0.96 10.00 -8.31
C THR A 22 -0.71 8.63 -7.72
N ILE A 23 0.55 8.31 -7.47
CA ILE A 23 1.01 7.01 -6.99
C ILE A 23 1.63 7.18 -5.61
N LEU A 24 1.36 6.26 -4.70
CA LEU A 24 2.04 6.20 -3.40
C LEU A 24 3.00 5.01 -3.37
N VAL A 25 4.26 5.27 -3.05
CA VAL A 25 5.20 4.20 -2.69
C VAL A 25 5.28 4.08 -1.17
N LEU A 26 5.03 2.89 -0.68
CA LEU A 26 5.32 2.49 0.70
C LEU A 26 6.67 1.80 0.71
N SER A 27 7.69 2.59 0.97
CA SER A 27 9.07 2.12 0.92
C SER A 27 9.46 1.31 2.15
N ARG A 28 10.46 0.48 1.95
CA ARG A 28 11.14 -0.28 3.00
C ARG A 28 12.64 -0.15 2.79
N GLY A 29 13.32 0.42 3.77
CA GLY A 29 14.77 0.55 3.73
C GLY A 29 15.50 -0.79 3.87
N TYR A 30 16.77 -0.78 3.53
CA TYR A 30 17.64 -1.92 3.72
C TYR A 30 17.89 -2.23 5.21
N GLY A 31 18.31 -3.46 5.49
CA GLY A 31 18.53 -3.97 6.85
C GLY A 31 18.36 -5.49 6.91
N SER A 32 17.60 -5.98 7.89
CA SER A 32 17.47 -7.42 8.15
C SER A 32 16.84 -8.23 7.02
N TYR A 33 16.06 -7.59 6.15
CA TYR A 33 15.24 -8.26 5.12
C TYR A 33 15.66 -7.92 3.70
N LEU A 34 16.34 -6.81 3.49
CA LEU A 34 16.68 -6.25 2.20
C LEU A 34 18.10 -5.69 2.33
N ASP A 35 19.02 -6.07 1.47
CA ASP A 35 20.33 -5.45 1.39
C ASP A 35 20.27 -4.10 0.64
N GLU A 36 21.32 -3.28 0.79
CA GLU A 36 21.36 -1.95 0.21
C GLU A 36 21.28 -1.96 -1.31
N SER A 37 21.99 -2.88 -1.96
CA SER A 37 22.01 -2.98 -3.43
C SER A 37 20.65 -3.38 -3.97
N SER A 38 19.96 -4.30 -3.31
CA SER A 38 18.58 -4.68 -3.65
C SER A 38 17.60 -3.52 -3.43
N HIS A 39 17.78 -2.73 -2.36
CA HIS A 39 16.95 -1.54 -2.14
C HIS A 39 17.11 -0.52 -3.27
N ILE A 40 18.36 -0.19 -3.62
CA ILE A 40 18.67 0.73 -4.73
C ILE A 40 18.04 0.23 -6.02
N HIS A 41 18.26 -1.04 -6.36
CA HIS A 41 17.69 -1.67 -7.55
C HIS A 41 16.16 -1.59 -7.58
N MET A 42 15.48 -1.90 -6.47
CA MET A 42 14.01 -1.82 -6.40
C MET A 42 13.50 -0.38 -6.58
N VAL A 43 14.19 0.61 -6.03
CA VAL A 43 13.83 2.03 -6.20
C VAL A 43 13.96 2.43 -7.66
N ASP A 44 15.11 2.17 -8.28
CA ASP A 44 15.38 2.54 -9.67
C ASP A 44 14.40 1.84 -10.62
N LYS A 45 14.16 0.53 -10.45
CA LYS A 45 13.22 -0.22 -11.28
C LYS A 45 11.76 0.18 -11.07
N ALA A 46 11.37 0.59 -9.87
CA ALA A 46 10.03 1.12 -9.65
C ALA A 46 9.83 2.47 -10.38
N ILE A 47 10.83 3.34 -10.39
CA ILE A 47 10.78 4.61 -11.13
C ILE A 47 10.72 4.34 -12.63
N GLU A 48 11.61 3.50 -13.17
CA GLU A 48 11.63 3.13 -14.58
C GLU A 48 10.28 2.57 -15.04
N ALA A 49 9.72 1.59 -14.32
CA ALA A 49 8.44 0.98 -14.66
C ALA A 49 7.27 1.99 -14.64
N ILE A 50 7.29 2.96 -13.71
CA ILE A 50 6.29 4.04 -13.67
C ILE A 50 6.45 4.94 -14.89
N GLU A 51 7.66 5.39 -15.21
CA GLU A 51 7.94 6.31 -16.32
C GLU A 51 7.58 5.72 -17.67
N GLU A 52 7.86 4.44 -17.86
CA GLU A 52 7.49 3.71 -19.10
C GLU A 52 5.98 3.62 -19.29
N GLN A 53 5.22 3.38 -18.21
CA GLN A 53 3.79 3.14 -18.30
C GLN A 53 2.94 4.40 -18.14
N ILE A 54 3.42 5.41 -17.41
CA ILE A 54 2.63 6.58 -17.01
C ILE A 54 3.41 7.88 -17.27
N PRO A 55 3.21 8.51 -18.45
CA PRO A 55 3.99 9.70 -18.83
C PRO A 55 3.78 10.92 -17.93
N ASN A 56 2.61 11.04 -17.29
CA ASN A 56 2.29 12.15 -16.40
C ASN A 56 1.86 11.63 -15.03
N TYR A 57 2.81 11.57 -14.10
CA TYR A 57 2.60 11.05 -12.76
C TYR A 57 3.06 12.01 -11.67
N SER A 58 2.59 11.76 -10.45
CA SER A 58 3.12 12.27 -9.19
C SER A 58 3.38 11.09 -8.29
N LEU A 59 4.58 10.99 -7.77
CA LEU A 59 5.01 9.89 -6.93
C LEU A 59 5.22 10.40 -5.49
N LEU A 60 4.31 10.02 -4.61
CA LEU A 60 4.43 10.28 -3.19
C LEU A 60 5.18 9.10 -2.56
N VAL A 61 6.28 9.36 -1.89
CA VAL A 61 7.09 8.31 -1.25
C VAL A 61 7.01 8.43 0.25
N LYS A 62 6.39 7.44 0.88
CA LYS A 62 6.40 7.29 2.34
C LYS A 62 7.46 6.30 2.74
N LYS A 63 8.59 6.83 3.26
CA LYS A 63 9.69 6.02 3.77
C LYS A 63 9.29 5.31 5.06
N HIS A 64 9.86 4.12 5.29
CA HIS A 64 9.76 3.47 6.59
C HIS A 64 10.53 4.31 7.65
N PRO A 65 10.06 4.43 8.90
CA PRO A 65 10.74 5.25 9.92
C PRO A 65 12.22 4.90 10.18
N ARG A 66 12.62 3.67 9.87
CA ARG A 66 14.02 3.19 10.00
C ARG A 66 14.84 3.29 8.71
N GLU A 67 14.28 3.89 7.67
CA GLU A 67 14.92 4.03 6.35
C GLU A 67 15.72 5.33 6.30
N ILE A 68 16.90 5.32 6.93
CA ILE A 68 17.82 6.45 6.96
C ILE A 68 19.25 5.90 6.87
N PRO A 69 20.04 6.24 5.82
CA PRO A 69 19.66 6.98 4.61
C PRO A 69 18.77 6.17 3.65
N SER A 70 18.19 6.83 2.65
CA SER A 70 17.35 6.19 1.64
C SER A 70 17.76 6.63 0.24
N HIS A 71 17.72 5.71 -0.73
CA HIS A 71 17.96 6.04 -2.15
C HIS A 71 16.87 6.99 -2.70
N TRP A 72 15.67 6.98 -2.14
CA TRP A 72 14.61 7.93 -2.46
C TRP A 72 15.02 9.40 -2.21
N ASP A 73 15.89 9.65 -1.23
CA ASP A 73 16.38 11.03 -0.95
C ASP A 73 17.22 11.58 -2.11
N LYS A 74 17.92 10.71 -2.86
CA LYS A 74 18.62 11.07 -4.09
C LYS A 74 17.62 11.23 -5.23
N ALA A 75 16.76 10.24 -5.47
CA ALA A 75 15.78 10.23 -6.54
C ALA A 75 14.87 11.47 -6.50
N SER A 76 14.41 11.89 -5.32
CA SER A 76 13.55 13.08 -5.17
C SER A 76 14.25 14.41 -5.47
N LYS A 77 15.57 14.49 -5.38
CA LYS A 77 16.34 15.67 -5.79
C LYS A 77 16.52 15.75 -7.31
N GLU A 78 16.61 14.59 -7.95
CA GLU A 78 16.86 14.47 -9.39
C GLU A 78 15.55 14.53 -10.20
N ASN A 79 14.44 14.05 -9.64
CA ASN A 79 13.13 14.01 -10.29
C ASN A 79 12.06 14.76 -9.47
N LYS A 80 11.59 15.89 -9.98
CA LYS A 80 10.58 16.76 -9.33
C LYS A 80 9.18 16.12 -9.24
N ALA A 81 8.92 15.02 -9.95
CA ALA A 81 7.68 14.29 -9.81
C ALA A 81 7.64 13.43 -8.54
N ILE A 82 8.77 13.27 -7.85
CA ILE A 82 8.94 12.46 -6.65
C ILE A 82 8.96 13.36 -5.41
N GLU A 83 8.04 13.13 -4.49
CA GLU A 83 7.92 13.86 -3.23
C GLU A 83 8.02 12.90 -2.04
N ILE A 84 8.92 13.18 -1.09
CA ILE A 84 8.99 12.45 0.18
C ILE A 84 7.93 13.02 1.14
N VAL A 85 7.03 12.17 1.62
CA VAL A 85 5.88 12.56 2.43
C VAL A 85 5.90 11.92 3.82
N ASN A 86 5.40 12.64 4.82
CA ASN A 86 5.36 12.18 6.21
C ASN A 86 3.96 11.98 6.78
N GLU A 87 2.92 12.37 6.04
CA GLU A 87 1.54 12.24 6.47
C GLU A 87 1.18 10.78 6.80
N HIS A 88 0.11 10.62 7.56
CA HIS A 88 -0.38 9.29 7.93
C HIS A 88 -0.88 8.55 6.68
N ILE A 89 -0.59 7.25 6.60
CA ILE A 89 -0.89 6.43 5.43
C ILE A 89 -2.37 6.46 5.01
N LEU A 90 -3.29 6.48 5.97
CA LEU A 90 -4.72 6.56 5.68
C LEU A 90 -5.11 7.88 5.01
N GLN A 91 -4.42 9.00 5.31
CA GLN A 91 -4.64 10.28 4.66
C GLN A 91 -4.06 10.28 3.25
N LEU A 92 -2.84 9.76 3.08
CA LEU A 92 -2.21 9.61 1.76
C LEU A 92 -3.07 8.73 0.84
N ALA A 93 -3.57 7.61 1.35
CA ALA A 93 -4.38 6.67 0.57
C ALA A 93 -5.73 7.27 0.07
N THR A 94 -6.18 8.40 0.62
CA THR A 94 -7.36 9.09 0.07
C THR A 94 -7.07 9.91 -1.19
N LYS A 95 -5.79 10.16 -1.50
CA LYS A 95 -5.32 11.09 -2.55
C LYS A 95 -4.52 10.42 -3.65
N VAL A 96 -4.60 9.08 -3.75
CA VAL A 96 -3.79 8.31 -4.71
C VAL A 96 -4.64 7.34 -5.52
N ASP A 97 -4.19 7.04 -6.72
CA ASP A 97 -4.85 6.13 -7.64
C ASP A 97 -4.52 4.68 -7.29
N PHE A 98 -3.26 4.40 -7.00
CA PHE A 98 -2.79 3.10 -6.54
C PHE A 98 -1.52 3.23 -5.70
N VAL A 99 -1.10 2.12 -5.13
CA VAL A 99 0.06 2.02 -4.24
C VAL A 99 1.03 0.96 -4.74
N ILE A 100 2.33 1.25 -4.68
CA ILE A 100 3.41 0.27 -4.79
C ILE A 100 4.01 0.08 -3.40
N SER A 101 4.03 -1.14 -2.91
CA SER A 101 4.53 -1.48 -1.56
C SER A 101 5.74 -2.38 -1.64
N PHE A 102 6.83 -1.98 -1.00
CA PHE A 102 8.02 -2.80 -0.79
C PHE A 102 7.86 -3.65 0.48
N TRP A 103 6.80 -4.45 0.50
CA TRP A 103 6.42 -5.32 1.61
C TRP A 103 6.23 -4.61 2.97
N GLY A 104 5.04 -4.16 3.25
CA GLY A 104 4.71 -3.44 4.50
C GLY A 104 3.24 -3.53 4.91
N SER A 105 2.97 -3.41 6.21
CA SER A 105 1.61 -3.48 6.78
C SER A 105 0.67 -2.38 6.26
N GLY A 106 1.22 -1.28 5.78
CA GLY A 106 0.45 -0.22 5.14
C GLY A 106 -0.35 -0.66 3.93
N SER A 107 0.02 -1.79 3.29
CA SER A 107 -0.78 -2.42 2.23
C SER A 107 -2.20 -2.75 2.71
N MET A 108 -2.36 -3.19 3.96
CA MET A 108 -3.67 -3.47 4.55
C MET A 108 -4.51 -2.21 4.71
N ASP A 109 -3.90 -1.11 5.16
CA ASP A 109 -4.60 0.17 5.34
C ASP A 109 -5.11 0.71 4.01
N CYS A 110 -4.28 0.66 2.96
CA CYS A 110 -4.65 1.07 1.61
C CYS A 110 -5.76 0.16 1.03
N TYR A 111 -5.62 -1.15 1.16
CA TYR A 111 -6.65 -2.10 0.74
C TYR A 111 -7.99 -1.86 1.43
N MET A 112 -8.00 -1.60 2.73
CA MET A 112 -9.23 -1.30 3.49
C MET A 112 -9.96 -0.05 2.99
N LEU A 113 -9.23 0.91 2.42
CA LEU A 113 -9.80 2.08 1.74
C LEU A 113 -10.21 1.80 0.29
N GLY A 114 -9.97 0.58 -0.19
CA GLY A 114 -10.25 0.17 -1.56
C GLY A 114 -9.23 0.70 -2.57
N VAL A 115 -8.03 1.09 -2.13
CA VAL A 115 -6.93 1.50 -3.01
C VAL A 115 -6.20 0.26 -3.50
N PRO A 116 -6.00 0.07 -4.82
CA PRO A 116 -5.20 -1.02 -5.35
C PRO A 116 -3.77 -0.94 -4.84
N VAL A 117 -3.20 -2.08 -4.47
CA VAL A 117 -1.82 -2.18 -3.99
C VAL A 117 -1.08 -3.21 -4.83
N ILE A 118 0.02 -2.82 -5.44
CA ILE A 118 1.01 -3.72 -6.03
C ILE A 118 2.07 -3.98 -4.96
N GLU A 119 2.30 -5.23 -4.59
CA GLU A 119 3.43 -5.60 -3.75
C GLU A 119 4.61 -5.95 -4.65
N TYR A 120 5.56 -5.01 -4.76
CA TYR A 120 6.82 -5.21 -5.46
C TYR A 120 7.84 -5.80 -4.49
N TRP A 121 7.95 -7.13 -4.52
CA TRP A 121 8.77 -7.89 -3.58
C TRP A 121 9.03 -9.31 -4.09
N ASP A 122 10.28 -9.75 -4.14
CA ASP A 122 10.62 -11.14 -4.45
C ASP A 122 10.66 -11.97 -3.15
N PRO A 123 9.63 -12.80 -2.87
CA PRO A 123 9.58 -13.60 -1.65
C PRO A 123 10.57 -14.77 -1.66
N VAL A 124 11.10 -15.16 -2.80
CA VAL A 124 12.13 -16.22 -2.89
C VAL A 124 13.48 -15.64 -2.54
N LYS A 125 13.86 -14.51 -3.14
CA LYS A 125 15.10 -13.79 -2.88
C LYS A 125 15.19 -13.26 -1.45
N HIS A 126 14.07 -12.73 -0.94
CA HIS A 126 13.97 -12.10 0.37
C HIS A 126 13.17 -12.95 1.36
N HIS A 127 13.39 -14.26 1.38
CA HIS A 127 12.56 -15.24 2.09
C HIS A 127 12.65 -15.21 3.62
N LYS A 128 13.59 -14.49 4.22
CA LYS A 128 13.69 -14.35 5.68
C LYS A 128 12.37 -13.81 6.23
N GLN A 129 11.69 -14.60 7.06
CA GLN A 129 10.40 -14.30 7.68
C GLN A 129 9.18 -14.29 6.73
N GLN A 130 9.29 -14.93 5.58
CA GLN A 130 8.16 -15.15 4.69
C GLN A 130 7.29 -16.32 5.15
N VAL A 131 6.07 -16.33 4.65
CA VAL A 131 5.13 -17.44 4.87
C VAL A 131 5.39 -18.51 3.82
N GLN A 132 5.51 -19.77 4.24
CA GLN A 132 5.54 -20.89 3.31
C GLN A 132 4.13 -21.43 3.09
N VAL A 133 3.73 -21.58 1.84
CA VAL A 133 2.46 -22.19 1.43
C VAL A 133 2.80 -23.26 0.40
N ASN A 134 2.48 -24.52 0.71
CA ASN A 134 2.76 -25.67 -0.15
C ASN A 134 4.23 -25.74 -0.62
N GLY A 135 5.17 -25.40 0.26
CA GLY A 135 6.60 -25.41 -0.04
C GLY A 135 7.13 -24.17 -0.78
N THR A 136 6.26 -23.24 -1.17
CA THR A 136 6.63 -22.01 -1.88
C THR A 136 6.63 -20.82 -0.92
N TYR A 137 7.66 -19.98 -1.00
CA TYR A 137 7.71 -18.74 -0.24
C TYR A 137 6.74 -17.70 -0.81
N THR A 138 5.97 -17.06 0.06
CA THR A 138 5.05 -15.98 -0.28
C THR A 138 4.96 -14.98 0.87
N THR A 139 4.29 -13.85 0.65
CA THR A 139 4.03 -12.88 1.71
C THR A 139 2.65 -13.12 2.33
N ILE A 140 2.44 -12.61 3.54
CA ILE A 140 1.12 -12.66 4.18
C ILE A 140 0.08 -11.88 3.37
N TYR A 141 0.47 -10.77 2.72
CA TYR A 141 -0.44 -9.92 1.94
C TYR A 141 -0.88 -10.60 0.64
N ARG A 142 0.03 -11.33 -0.03
CA ARG A 142 -0.29 -12.19 -1.19
C ARG A 142 -1.19 -13.34 -0.78
N LYS A 143 -0.86 -14.03 0.31
CA LYS A 143 -1.69 -15.12 0.85
C LYS A 143 -3.11 -14.65 1.17
N LEU A 144 -3.28 -13.45 1.67
CA LEU A 144 -4.58 -12.84 1.94
C LEU A 144 -5.28 -12.35 0.66
N GLY A 145 -4.59 -12.26 -0.47
CA GLY A 145 -5.13 -11.76 -1.72
C GLY A 145 -5.48 -10.26 -1.69
N ILE A 146 -4.75 -9.46 -0.90
CA ILE A 146 -4.99 -8.02 -0.76
C ILE A 146 -4.07 -7.16 -1.61
N VAL A 147 -3.13 -7.78 -2.31
CA VAL A 147 -2.17 -7.12 -3.18
C VAL A 147 -2.10 -7.79 -4.54
N LEU A 148 -1.74 -7.02 -5.57
CA LEU A 148 -1.25 -7.52 -6.83
C LEU A 148 0.22 -7.90 -6.64
N GLU A 149 0.61 -9.05 -7.16
CA GLU A 149 1.95 -9.59 -6.99
C GLU A 149 2.86 -9.10 -8.10
N ALA A 150 4.04 -8.62 -7.72
CA ALA A 150 5.13 -8.32 -8.63
C ALA A 150 6.46 -8.73 -7.96
N SER A 151 7.12 -9.75 -8.49
CA SER A 151 8.39 -10.26 -7.94
C SER A 151 9.61 -9.65 -8.64
N ASP A 152 9.39 -9.13 -9.83
CA ASP A 152 10.41 -8.46 -10.65
C ASP A 152 9.85 -7.21 -11.36
N GLU A 153 10.71 -6.53 -12.10
CA GLU A 153 10.39 -5.31 -12.84
C GLU A 153 9.39 -5.53 -13.99
N LEU A 154 9.41 -6.69 -14.63
CA LEU A 154 8.50 -7.04 -15.72
C LEU A 154 7.07 -7.17 -15.17
N GLU A 155 6.91 -8.00 -14.13
CA GLU A 155 5.63 -8.16 -13.43
C GLU A 155 5.12 -6.81 -12.89
N LEU A 156 6.02 -5.96 -12.35
CA LEU A 156 5.64 -4.62 -11.90
C LEU A 156 5.06 -3.77 -13.03
N GLY A 157 5.71 -3.75 -14.20
CA GLY A 157 5.23 -3.04 -15.39
C GLY A 157 3.86 -3.55 -15.86
N GLU A 158 3.66 -4.88 -15.87
CA GLU A 158 2.38 -5.51 -16.23
C GLU A 158 1.26 -5.11 -15.25
N GLN A 159 1.52 -5.11 -13.94
CA GLN A 159 0.54 -4.70 -12.94
C GLN A 159 0.18 -3.20 -13.08
N ILE A 160 1.15 -2.33 -13.30
CA ILE A 160 0.91 -0.88 -13.54
C ILE A 160 0.04 -0.70 -14.79
N SER A 161 0.35 -1.38 -15.88
CA SER A 161 -0.42 -1.34 -17.13
C SER A 161 -1.86 -1.83 -16.93
N SER A 162 -2.04 -2.92 -16.19
CA SER A 162 -3.36 -3.47 -15.82
C SER A 162 -4.20 -2.46 -15.04
N LEU A 163 -3.62 -1.76 -14.07
CA LEU A 163 -4.31 -0.72 -13.30
C LEU A 163 -4.71 0.47 -14.17
N LYS A 164 -3.84 0.88 -15.09
CA LYS A 164 -4.11 1.97 -16.04
C LYS A 164 -5.31 1.66 -16.97
N SER A 165 -5.43 0.42 -17.41
CA SER A 165 -6.51 -0.02 -18.31
C SER A 165 -7.84 -0.32 -17.60
N ASN A 166 -7.95 -0.16 -16.27
CA ASN A 166 -9.09 -0.59 -15.46
C ASN A 166 -9.47 -2.08 -15.61
N GLN A 167 -8.57 -2.92 -16.05
CA GLN A 167 -8.75 -4.39 -16.17
C GLN A 167 -8.54 -5.10 -14.83
N TYR A 168 -8.39 -4.33 -13.77
CA TYR A 168 -8.10 -4.79 -12.44
C TYR A 168 -9.37 -5.15 -11.67
N THR A 169 -9.39 -6.33 -11.08
CA THR A 169 -10.41 -6.75 -10.12
C THR A 169 -9.74 -7.05 -8.78
N LEU A 170 -10.02 -6.24 -7.75
CA LEU A 170 -9.63 -6.59 -6.37
C LEU A 170 -10.19 -7.97 -6.03
N PRO A 171 -9.38 -8.91 -5.54
CA PRO A 171 -9.86 -10.23 -5.15
C PRO A 171 -10.70 -10.16 -3.88
N GLU A 172 -11.91 -9.57 -3.99
CA GLU A 172 -12.83 -9.35 -2.85
C GLU A 172 -13.14 -10.62 -2.05
N LYS A 173 -13.10 -11.76 -2.69
CA LYS A 173 -13.59 -13.02 -2.09
C LYS A 173 -12.64 -13.68 -1.08
N LYS A 174 -11.33 -13.44 -1.14
CA LYS A 174 -10.37 -14.14 -0.24
C LYS A 174 -10.22 -13.47 1.12
N VAL A 175 -10.49 -12.19 1.20
CA VAL A 175 -10.24 -11.37 2.39
C VAL A 175 -11.49 -11.14 3.23
N HIS A 176 -12.67 -11.27 2.63
CA HIS A 176 -13.95 -11.01 3.26
C HIS A 176 -14.14 -11.75 4.60
N PRO A 177 -13.83 -13.06 4.76
CA PRO A 177 -13.99 -13.75 6.04
C PRO A 177 -13.05 -13.21 7.14
N TYR A 178 -11.83 -12.85 6.79
CA TYR A 178 -10.84 -12.36 7.74
C TYR A 178 -11.13 -10.93 8.20
N PHE A 179 -11.38 -10.02 7.26
CA PHE A 179 -11.73 -8.64 7.58
C PHE A 179 -13.15 -8.49 8.13
N GLY A 180 -14.08 -9.34 7.74
CA GLY A 180 -15.39 -9.43 8.36
C GLY A 180 -15.30 -9.69 9.86
N GLN A 181 -14.42 -10.60 10.29
CA GLN A 181 -14.17 -10.86 11.71
C GLN A 181 -13.52 -9.66 12.43
N LEU A 182 -12.57 -8.97 11.79
CA LEU A 182 -11.95 -7.77 12.34
C LEU A 182 -12.94 -6.60 12.46
N ILE A 183 -13.78 -6.40 11.45
CA ILE A 183 -14.85 -5.39 11.48
C ILE A 183 -15.87 -5.70 12.57
N THR A 184 -16.25 -6.97 12.74
CA THR A 184 -17.18 -7.41 13.78
C THR A 184 -16.56 -7.18 15.18
N ARG A 185 -15.30 -7.51 15.38
CA ARG A 185 -14.58 -7.23 16.64
C ARG A 185 -14.43 -5.74 16.91
N SER A 186 -14.16 -4.93 15.90
CA SER A 186 -14.11 -3.47 16.02
C SER A 186 -15.48 -2.89 16.39
N ASN A 187 -16.56 -3.41 15.84
CA ASN A 187 -17.91 -2.99 16.19
C ASN A 187 -18.27 -3.40 17.63
N GLN A 188 -17.92 -4.61 18.06
CA GLN A 188 -18.09 -5.06 19.44
C GLN A 188 -17.28 -4.21 20.41
N TRP A 189 -16.05 -3.83 20.06
CA TRP A 189 -15.24 -2.90 20.86
C TRP A 189 -15.90 -1.53 20.99
N ASN A 190 -16.38 -0.97 19.89
CA ASN A 190 -17.07 0.32 19.89
C ASN A 190 -18.34 0.30 20.75
N GLU A 191 -19.12 -0.79 20.72
CA GLU A 191 -20.29 -0.96 21.58
C GLU A 191 -19.89 -1.11 23.06
N THR A 192 -18.81 -1.80 23.35
CA THR A 192 -18.27 -1.93 24.72
C THR A 192 -17.80 -0.58 25.25
N VAL A 193 -17.06 0.20 24.44
CA VAL A 193 -16.62 1.54 24.82
C VAL A 193 -17.81 2.48 25.05
N LYS A 194 -18.83 2.47 24.21
CA LYS A 194 -20.05 3.25 24.41
C LYS A 194 -20.74 2.89 25.74
N LYS A 195 -20.87 1.59 26.05
CA LYS A 195 -21.45 1.14 27.32
C LYS A 195 -20.65 1.61 28.53
N ILE A 196 -19.32 1.59 28.46
CA ILE A 196 -18.44 2.08 29.53
C ILE A 196 -18.58 3.60 29.71
N LEU A 197 -18.65 4.37 28.61
CA LEU A 197 -18.82 5.82 28.68
C LEU A 197 -20.20 6.19 29.27
N MET A 198 -21.27 5.52 28.80
CA MET A 198 -22.62 5.73 29.35
C MET A 198 -22.76 5.31 30.81
N SER A 199 -21.98 4.32 31.28
CA SER A 199 -21.97 3.92 32.70
C SER A 199 -21.23 4.90 33.61
N LYS A 200 -20.35 5.73 33.07
CA LYS A 200 -19.62 6.78 33.83
C LYS A 200 -20.45 8.06 34.00
N ASP A 201 -21.34 8.37 33.05
CA ASP A 201 -22.27 9.49 33.18
C ASP A 201 -23.34 9.25 34.27
N LEU A 202 -23.47 8.01 34.77
CA LEU A 202 -24.35 7.63 35.88
C LEU A 202 -23.67 7.76 37.28
N ILE A 203 -22.41 8.20 37.36
CA ILE A 203 -21.62 8.31 38.60
C ILE A 203 -21.30 9.79 38.93
N LEU A 204 -21.83 10.73 38.20
CA LEU A 204 -21.58 12.18 38.40
C LEU A 204 -22.82 12.97 38.84
N ASP A 205 -23.81 12.28 39.48
CA ASP A 205 -24.91 12.93 40.22
C ASP A 205 -24.76 12.64 41.75
#